data_267b838d66752633d359a5ef1c69fc73
#
_entry.id   267b838d66752633d359a5ef1c69fc73
#
_cell.length_a   1.000
_cell.length_b   1.000
_cell.length_c   1.000
_cell.angle_alpha   90.00
_cell.angle_beta   90.00
_cell.angle_gamma   90.00
#
_symmetry.space_group_name_H-M   'P 1'
#
loop_
_entity.id
_entity.type
_entity.pdbx_description
1 polymer ?
#
loop_
_entity_poly.entity_id
_entity_poly.type
_entity_poly.pdbx_seq_one_letter_code
_entity_poly.pdbx_strand_id
1 'polypeptide(L)'
;EYIPAHVRGRFIVLLESFWGLGWLVAALMSYFVIPNYGWHIAFLLGGLPALYVFMILKKVPESVPYLINRGRIAEAHALVQKLERQCGVEVIEQIEVKAVADKQSVSFRQLWSGPLARRSLMLWLIWFGIVYSYYGIFTWLPSLLVKQGYSIVQSFEYVLIMILAQLPGYVVAAWLVEKLGRKPTL
;
A
#
# COMPACT_ATOMS: atom_id res chain seq x y z
N GLU A 1 1.91 8.27 8.70
CA GLU A 1 1.93 9.63 9.25
C GLU A 1 2.83 9.73 10.48
N TYR A 2 2.90 8.67 11.31
CA TYR A 2 3.71 8.63 12.53
C TYR A 2 5.20 8.32 12.29
N ILE A 3 5.60 8.03 11.06
CA ILE A 3 6.96 7.60 10.72
C ILE A 3 7.84 8.83 10.48
N PRO A 4 9.04 8.92 11.12
CA PRO A 4 9.99 10.00 10.91
C PRO A 4 10.37 10.16 9.42
N ALA A 5 10.61 11.40 8.99
CA ALA A 5 10.83 11.73 7.59
C ALA A 5 12.04 11.01 6.95
N HIS A 6 13.10 10.76 7.74
CA HIS A 6 14.33 10.14 7.26
C HIS A 6 14.19 8.65 6.91
N VAL A 7 13.25 7.91 7.56
CA VAL A 7 13.01 6.48 7.28
C VAL A 7 11.69 6.22 6.54
N ARG A 8 10.90 7.27 6.27
CA ARG A 8 9.58 7.15 5.65
C ARG A 8 9.63 6.43 4.29
N GLY A 9 10.67 6.70 3.49
CA GLY A 9 10.84 6.05 2.18
C GLY A 9 10.92 4.53 2.29
N ARG A 10 11.76 4.05 3.21
CA ARG A 10 11.92 2.61 3.47
C ARG A 10 10.63 1.95 3.94
N PHE A 11 9.92 2.60 4.86
CA PHE A 11 8.64 2.07 5.36
C PHE A 11 7.56 2.01 4.28
N ILE A 12 7.53 2.98 3.34
CA ILE A 12 6.60 2.94 2.21
C ILE A 12 6.91 1.73 1.32
N VAL A 13 8.18 1.48 0.98
CA VAL A 13 8.56 0.31 0.16
C VAL A 13 8.26 -1.00 0.88
N LEU A 14 8.51 -1.07 2.20
CA LEU A 14 8.13 -2.22 3.01
C LEU A 14 6.60 -2.43 3.03
N LEU A 15 5.83 -1.35 3.09
CA LEU A 15 4.36 -1.43 2.99
C LEU A 15 3.94 -1.99 1.63
N GLU A 16 4.56 -1.52 0.54
CA GLU A 16 4.29 -2.04 -0.80
C GLU A 16 4.64 -3.54 -0.94
N SER A 17 5.62 -4.06 -0.19
CA SER A 17 5.94 -5.50 -0.21
C SER A 17 4.79 -6.40 0.24
N PHE A 18 3.86 -5.90 1.08
CA PHE A 18 2.65 -6.62 1.45
C PHE A 18 1.72 -6.90 0.26
N TRP A 19 1.79 -6.10 -0.79
CA TRP A 19 1.13 -6.38 -2.05
C TRP A 19 1.62 -7.70 -2.66
N GLY A 20 2.95 -7.86 -2.76
CA GLY A 20 3.57 -9.11 -3.24
C GLY A 20 3.26 -10.30 -2.33
N LEU A 21 3.27 -10.11 -1.01
CA LEU A 21 2.89 -11.15 -0.06
C LEU A 21 1.43 -11.55 -0.20
N GLY A 22 0.52 -10.60 -0.44
CA GLY A 22 -0.88 -10.89 -0.72
C GLY A 22 -1.07 -11.75 -1.97
N TRP A 23 -0.35 -11.44 -3.04
CA TRP A 23 -0.33 -12.27 -4.25
C TRP A 23 0.23 -13.66 -3.99
N LEU A 24 1.31 -13.77 -3.18
CA LEU A 24 1.89 -15.06 -2.79
C LEU A 24 0.86 -15.92 -2.06
N VAL A 25 0.17 -15.36 -1.07
CA VAL A 25 -0.89 -16.07 -0.33
C VAL A 25 -2.01 -16.51 -1.28
N ALA A 26 -2.46 -15.62 -2.17
CA ALA A 26 -3.49 -15.96 -3.15
C ALA A 26 -3.05 -17.08 -4.10
N ALA A 27 -1.80 -17.07 -4.56
CA ALA A 27 -1.24 -18.13 -5.41
C ALA A 27 -1.12 -19.46 -4.67
N LEU A 28 -0.66 -19.45 -3.42
CA LEU A 28 -0.60 -20.65 -2.56
C LEU A 28 -2.01 -21.21 -2.31
N MET A 29 -2.98 -20.35 -2.03
CA MET A 29 -4.38 -20.77 -1.90
C MET A 29 -4.91 -21.39 -3.20
N SER A 30 -4.60 -20.78 -4.35
CA SER A 30 -4.99 -21.32 -5.65
C SER A 30 -4.36 -22.68 -5.92
N TYR A 31 -3.09 -22.85 -5.55
CA TYR A 31 -2.34 -24.09 -5.76
C TYR A 31 -2.81 -25.23 -4.83
N PHE A 32 -2.99 -24.97 -3.55
CA PHE A 32 -3.30 -26.01 -2.56
C PHE A 32 -4.79 -26.20 -2.29
N VAL A 33 -5.58 -25.11 -2.28
CA VAL A 33 -6.97 -25.15 -1.85
C VAL A 33 -7.90 -25.48 -3.00
N ILE A 34 -7.72 -24.86 -4.17
CA ILE A 34 -8.66 -25.04 -5.29
C ILE A 34 -8.72 -26.49 -5.77
N PRO A 35 -7.62 -27.24 -5.96
CA PRO A 35 -7.68 -28.62 -6.43
C PRO A 35 -8.36 -29.58 -5.46
N ASN A 36 -8.24 -29.34 -4.14
CA ASN A 36 -8.71 -30.25 -3.10
C ASN A 36 -10.11 -29.88 -2.58
N TYR A 37 -10.43 -28.59 -2.47
CA TYR A 37 -11.63 -28.09 -1.79
C TYR A 37 -12.52 -27.22 -2.71
N GLY A 38 -12.08 -26.94 -3.91
CA GLY A 38 -12.78 -26.09 -4.87
C GLY A 38 -12.58 -24.58 -4.61
N TRP A 39 -13.00 -23.80 -5.59
CA TRP A 39 -12.80 -22.34 -5.59
C TRP A 39 -13.64 -21.60 -4.52
N HIS A 40 -14.79 -22.17 -4.10
CA HIS A 40 -15.68 -21.58 -3.09
C HIS A 40 -14.96 -21.39 -1.75
N ILE A 41 -14.20 -22.41 -1.32
CA ILE A 41 -13.43 -22.37 -0.07
C ILE A 41 -12.32 -21.31 -0.16
N ALA A 42 -11.65 -21.21 -1.31
CA ALA A 42 -10.62 -20.18 -1.53
C ALA A 42 -11.20 -18.76 -1.38
N PHE A 43 -12.40 -18.49 -1.94
CA PHE A 43 -13.08 -17.21 -1.77
C PHE A 43 -13.49 -16.92 -0.32
N LEU A 44 -14.00 -17.93 0.38
CA LEU A 44 -14.36 -17.79 1.80
C LEU A 44 -13.13 -17.43 2.65
N LEU A 45 -12.00 -18.10 2.44
CA LEU A 45 -10.74 -17.81 3.11
C LEU A 45 -10.23 -16.40 2.75
N GLY A 46 -10.36 -15.98 1.48
CA GLY A 46 -10.04 -14.62 1.02
C GLY A 46 -10.87 -13.52 1.69
N GLY A 47 -12.04 -13.86 2.24
CA GLY A 47 -12.88 -12.94 3.01
C GLY A 47 -12.42 -12.74 4.47
N LEU A 48 -11.60 -13.62 5.02
CA LEU A 48 -11.15 -13.53 6.43
C LEU A 48 -10.47 -12.19 6.79
N PRO A 49 -9.61 -11.59 5.94
CA PRO A 49 -9.03 -10.29 6.23
C PRO A 49 -10.05 -9.18 6.46
N ALA A 50 -11.27 -9.29 5.90
CA ALA A 50 -12.33 -8.31 6.15
C ALA A 50 -12.74 -8.25 7.63
N LEU A 51 -12.65 -9.36 8.36
CA LEU A 51 -12.92 -9.39 9.79
C LEU A 51 -11.89 -8.60 10.60
N TYR A 52 -10.67 -8.47 10.09
CA TYR A 52 -9.60 -7.70 10.72
C TYR A 52 -9.89 -6.20 10.76
N VAL A 53 -10.73 -5.69 9.84
CA VAL A 53 -11.16 -4.28 9.82
C VAL A 53 -11.80 -3.88 11.14
N PHE A 54 -12.63 -4.74 11.74
CA PHE A 54 -13.26 -4.46 13.03
C PHE A 54 -12.23 -4.31 14.17
N MET A 55 -11.14 -5.06 14.11
CA MET A 55 -10.05 -4.92 15.07
C MET A 55 -9.28 -3.62 14.87
N ILE A 56 -9.00 -3.24 13.63
CA ILE A 56 -8.32 -1.99 13.29
C ILE A 56 -9.14 -0.80 13.78
N LEU A 57 -10.43 -0.75 13.48
CA LEU A 57 -11.33 0.34 13.88
C LEU A 57 -11.37 0.56 15.40
N LYS A 58 -11.17 -0.51 16.19
CA LYS A 58 -11.15 -0.43 17.66
C LYS A 58 -9.79 -0.05 18.25
N LYS A 59 -8.68 -0.40 17.57
CA LYS A 59 -7.33 -0.30 18.15
C LYS A 59 -6.50 0.84 17.60
N VAL A 60 -6.76 1.24 16.35
CA VAL A 60 -5.96 2.30 15.71
C VAL A 60 -6.58 3.66 16.01
N PRO A 61 -5.83 4.58 16.64
CA PRO A 61 -6.31 5.92 16.89
C PRO A 61 -6.41 6.71 15.57
N GLU A 62 -7.27 7.72 15.57
CA GLU A 62 -7.39 8.66 14.45
C GLU A 62 -6.07 9.39 14.17
N SER A 63 -5.86 9.83 12.94
CA SER A 63 -4.64 10.55 12.61
C SER A 63 -4.64 11.97 13.18
N VAL A 64 -3.49 12.42 13.69
CA VAL A 64 -3.33 13.77 14.25
C VAL A 64 -3.71 14.86 13.22
N PRO A 65 -3.22 14.82 11.95
CA PRO A 65 -3.63 15.78 10.93
C PRO A 65 -5.14 15.78 10.64
N TYR A 66 -5.78 14.62 10.69
CA TYR A 66 -7.23 14.52 10.50
C TYR A 66 -7.98 15.23 11.63
N LEU A 67 -7.60 15.00 12.90
CA LEU A 67 -8.20 15.63 14.07
C LEU A 67 -8.06 17.17 14.00
N ILE A 68 -6.86 17.66 13.66
CA ILE A 68 -6.60 19.08 13.48
C ILE A 68 -7.50 19.68 12.38
N ASN A 69 -7.57 19.02 11.23
CA ASN A 69 -8.40 19.48 10.11
C ASN A 69 -9.92 19.51 10.42
N ARG A 70 -10.34 18.67 11.37
CA ARG A 70 -11.73 18.66 11.88
C ARG A 70 -11.99 19.65 13.01
N GLY A 71 -10.97 20.39 13.46
CA GLY A 71 -11.08 21.31 14.60
C GLY A 71 -11.09 20.62 15.96
N ARG A 72 -10.83 19.29 16.02
CA ARG A 72 -10.75 18.50 17.26
C ARG A 72 -9.35 18.59 17.89
N ILE A 73 -8.91 19.83 18.16
CA ILE A 73 -7.55 20.14 18.59
C ILE A 73 -7.21 19.48 19.93
N ALA A 74 -8.12 19.51 20.89
CA ALA A 74 -7.91 18.91 22.21
C ALA A 74 -7.62 17.42 22.13
N GLU A 75 -8.31 16.68 21.26
CA GLU A 75 -8.08 15.25 21.06
C GLU A 75 -6.77 15.00 20.33
N ALA A 76 -6.40 15.85 19.38
CA ALA A 76 -5.10 15.77 18.72
C ALA A 76 -3.95 15.93 19.72
N HIS A 77 -4.05 16.90 20.63
CA HIS A 77 -3.07 17.09 21.71
C HIS A 77 -2.99 15.89 22.65
N ALA A 78 -4.15 15.38 23.11
CA ALA A 78 -4.16 14.22 24.01
C ALA A 78 -3.54 12.98 23.34
N LEU A 79 -3.76 12.80 22.04
CA LEU A 79 -3.19 11.70 21.28
C LEU A 79 -1.66 11.83 21.16
N VAL A 80 -1.15 13.03 20.84
CA VAL A 80 0.29 13.28 20.75
C VAL A 80 0.97 13.05 22.10
N GLN A 81 0.43 13.62 23.18
CA GLN A 81 0.95 13.41 24.54
C GLN A 81 0.98 11.92 24.94
N LYS A 82 -0.05 11.17 24.56
CA LYS A 82 -0.07 9.71 24.77
C LYS A 82 1.06 9.01 24.05
N LEU A 83 1.31 9.38 22.79
CA LEU A 83 2.39 8.80 21.97
C LEU A 83 3.77 9.18 22.52
N GLU A 84 3.98 10.44 22.90
CA GLU A 84 5.23 10.92 23.50
C GLU A 84 5.57 10.17 24.80
N ARG A 85 4.57 9.97 25.67
CA ARG A 85 4.73 9.16 26.89
C ARG A 85 5.10 7.70 26.58
N GLN A 86 4.50 7.12 25.55
CA GLN A 86 4.82 5.75 25.14
C GLN A 86 6.21 5.62 24.52
N CYS A 87 6.69 6.68 23.86
CA CYS A 87 8.02 6.72 23.25
C CYS A 87 9.12 7.16 24.25
N GLY A 88 8.76 7.56 25.48
CA GLY A 88 9.72 8.05 26.49
C GLY A 88 10.36 9.40 26.13
N VAL A 89 9.68 10.20 25.30
CA VAL A 89 10.13 11.55 24.90
C VAL A 89 9.48 12.58 25.83
N GLU A 90 10.19 13.68 26.13
CA GLU A 90 9.62 14.78 26.90
C GLU A 90 8.36 15.32 26.23
N VAL A 91 7.29 15.44 27.02
CA VAL A 91 5.99 15.90 26.55
C VAL A 91 6.08 17.39 26.20
N ILE A 92 5.86 17.73 24.95
CA ILE A 92 5.78 19.13 24.51
C ILE A 92 4.44 19.70 24.97
N GLU A 93 4.46 20.62 25.94
CA GLU A 93 3.22 21.18 26.54
C GLU A 93 2.34 21.95 25.54
N GLN A 94 2.92 22.53 24.50
CA GLN A 94 2.17 23.27 23.49
C GLN A 94 2.65 22.91 22.09
N ILE A 95 1.79 22.22 21.37
CA ILE A 95 1.96 22.14 19.91
C ILE A 95 1.41 23.46 19.36
N GLU A 96 2.28 24.34 18.85
CA GLU A 96 1.82 25.45 18.01
C GLU A 96 1.11 24.85 16.79
N VAL A 97 -0.20 24.70 16.90
CA VAL A 97 -1.03 24.43 15.75
C VAL A 97 -1.04 25.71 14.93
N LYS A 98 -0.10 25.86 13.99
CA LYS A 98 -0.28 26.84 12.93
C LYS A 98 -1.67 26.58 12.37
N ALA A 99 -2.59 27.53 12.65
CA ALA A 99 -3.93 27.46 12.16
C ALA A 99 -3.87 27.05 10.68
N VAL A 100 -4.46 25.90 10.37
CA VAL A 100 -4.49 25.41 8.99
C VAL A 100 -5.13 26.51 8.20
N ALA A 101 -4.31 27.20 7.41
CA ALA A 101 -4.75 28.28 6.55
C ALA A 101 -6.00 27.80 5.80
N ASP A 102 -7.01 28.65 5.87
CA ASP A 102 -8.31 28.59 5.24
C ASP A 102 -8.49 27.39 4.28
N LYS A 103 -9.46 26.54 4.56
CA LYS A 103 -9.82 25.40 3.71
C LYS A 103 -10.20 25.89 2.33
N GLN A 104 -9.21 26.21 1.51
CA GLN A 104 -9.48 26.35 0.10
C GLN A 104 -9.98 24.98 -0.38
N SER A 105 -11.26 24.94 -0.73
CA SER A 105 -11.86 23.77 -1.36
C SER A 105 -11.08 23.48 -2.65
N VAL A 106 -10.16 22.52 -2.56
CA VAL A 106 -9.35 22.12 -3.72
C VAL A 106 -10.29 21.43 -4.70
N SER A 107 -10.60 22.11 -5.81
CA SER A 107 -11.43 21.54 -6.87
C SER A 107 -10.60 20.55 -7.71
N PHE A 108 -11.23 19.43 -8.11
CA PHE A 108 -10.64 18.48 -9.04
C PHE A 108 -10.10 19.15 -10.33
N ARG A 109 -10.76 20.24 -10.76
CA ARG A 109 -10.34 21.05 -11.90
C ARG A 109 -8.94 21.68 -11.73
N GLN A 110 -8.52 21.94 -10.50
CA GLN A 110 -7.19 22.51 -10.22
C GLN A 110 -6.06 21.54 -10.55
N LEU A 111 -6.29 20.22 -10.51
CA LEU A 111 -5.31 19.20 -10.92
C LEU A 111 -4.98 19.28 -12.41
N TRP A 112 -5.91 19.82 -13.23
CA TRP A 112 -5.79 19.94 -14.67
C TRP A 112 -5.51 21.38 -15.12
N SER A 113 -5.12 22.25 -14.19
CA SER A 113 -4.78 23.65 -14.49
C SER A 113 -3.29 23.94 -14.22
N GLY A 114 -2.70 24.79 -15.07
CA GLY A 114 -1.34 25.28 -14.91
C GLY A 114 -0.27 24.17 -14.84
N PRO A 115 0.76 24.33 -13.97
CA PRO A 115 1.88 23.39 -13.89
C PRO A 115 1.50 22.01 -13.31
N LEU A 116 0.34 21.91 -12.65
CA LEU A 116 -0.15 20.64 -12.10
C LEU A 116 -0.68 19.70 -13.18
N ALA A 117 -1.25 20.23 -14.27
CA ALA A 117 -1.82 19.44 -15.36
C ALA A 117 -0.79 18.47 -15.96
N ARG A 118 0.42 18.97 -16.26
CA ARG A 118 1.50 18.13 -16.79
C ARG A 118 1.91 17.04 -15.82
N ARG A 119 2.03 17.35 -14.52
CA ARG A 119 2.39 16.38 -13.49
C ARG A 119 1.30 15.33 -13.33
N SER A 120 0.04 15.74 -13.30
CA SER A 120 -1.10 14.83 -13.22
C SER A 120 -1.14 13.89 -14.41
N LEU A 121 -0.99 14.41 -15.63
CA LEU A 121 -0.96 13.60 -16.85
C LEU A 121 0.17 12.57 -16.85
N MET A 122 1.40 12.99 -16.49
CA MET A 122 2.54 12.08 -16.40
C MET A 122 2.32 10.96 -15.37
N LEU A 123 1.79 11.29 -14.19
CA LEU A 123 1.46 10.29 -13.17
C LEU A 123 0.39 9.32 -13.68
N TRP A 124 -0.63 9.79 -14.34
CA TRP A 124 -1.67 8.94 -14.92
C TRP A 124 -1.12 7.99 -15.98
N LEU A 125 -0.26 8.48 -16.87
CA LEU A 125 0.38 7.65 -17.91
C LEU A 125 1.29 6.58 -17.29
N ILE A 126 2.10 6.95 -16.28
CA ILE A 126 2.97 6.02 -15.59
C ILE A 126 2.12 4.94 -14.89
N TRP A 127 1.12 5.33 -14.11
CA TRP A 127 0.24 4.39 -13.43
C TRP A 127 -0.53 3.50 -14.39
N PHE A 128 -1.06 4.05 -15.47
CA PHE A 128 -1.72 3.28 -16.52
C PHE A 128 -0.78 2.21 -17.10
N GLY A 129 0.45 2.61 -17.47
CA GLY A 129 1.44 1.68 -18.02
C GLY A 129 1.81 0.56 -17.05
N ILE A 130 2.08 0.89 -15.79
CA ILE A 130 2.41 -0.08 -14.73
C ILE A 130 1.25 -1.05 -14.52
N VAL A 131 0.04 -0.54 -14.30
CA VAL A 131 -1.15 -1.36 -14.02
C VAL A 131 -1.49 -2.23 -15.23
N TYR A 132 -1.46 -1.69 -16.44
CA TYR A 132 -1.71 -2.44 -17.66
C TYR A 132 -0.73 -3.60 -17.85
N SER A 133 0.58 -3.34 -17.68
CA SER A 133 1.61 -4.37 -17.82
C SER A 133 1.51 -5.42 -16.70
N TYR A 134 1.42 -4.97 -15.45
CA TYR A 134 1.37 -5.85 -14.30
C TYR A 134 0.15 -6.78 -14.33
N TYR A 135 -1.04 -6.22 -14.39
CA TYR A 135 -2.27 -7.02 -14.43
C TYR A 135 -2.43 -7.79 -15.74
N GLY A 136 -1.98 -7.22 -16.87
CA GLY A 136 -1.96 -7.92 -18.14
C GLY A 136 -1.18 -9.22 -18.06
N ILE A 137 0.00 -9.21 -17.47
CA ILE A 137 0.82 -10.41 -17.33
C ILE A 137 0.21 -11.35 -16.27
N PHE A 138 0.03 -10.89 -15.05
CA PHE A 138 -0.38 -11.75 -13.94
C PHE A 138 -1.76 -12.37 -14.10
N THR A 139 -2.71 -11.65 -14.69
CA THR A 139 -4.08 -12.15 -14.87
C THR A 139 -4.23 -13.09 -16.06
N TRP A 140 -3.52 -12.80 -17.16
CA TRP A 140 -3.67 -13.55 -18.38
C TRP A 140 -2.70 -14.74 -18.51
N LEU A 141 -1.56 -14.69 -17.82
CA LEU A 141 -0.53 -15.73 -17.92
C LEU A 141 -1.07 -17.15 -17.65
N PRO A 142 -1.85 -17.43 -16.57
CA PRO A 142 -2.39 -18.75 -16.33
C PRO A 142 -3.26 -19.24 -17.49
N SER A 143 -4.13 -18.38 -18.02
CA SER A 143 -5.01 -18.70 -19.13
C SER A 143 -4.24 -18.97 -20.43
N LEU A 144 -3.16 -18.22 -20.66
CA LEU A 144 -2.31 -18.42 -21.84
C LEU A 144 -1.53 -19.73 -21.75
N LEU A 145 -1.02 -20.09 -20.58
CA LEU A 145 -0.30 -21.34 -20.34
C LEU A 145 -1.25 -22.54 -20.55
N VAL A 146 -2.48 -22.47 -20.03
CA VAL A 146 -3.49 -23.52 -20.27
C VAL A 146 -3.80 -23.67 -21.76
N LYS A 147 -3.90 -22.59 -22.53
CA LYS A 147 -4.06 -22.64 -23.98
C LYS A 147 -2.89 -23.27 -24.71
N GLN A 148 -1.68 -23.20 -24.14
CA GLN A 148 -0.48 -23.87 -24.67
C GLN A 148 -0.36 -25.34 -24.26
N GLY A 149 -1.34 -25.87 -23.53
CA GLY A 149 -1.39 -27.29 -23.15
C GLY A 149 -0.88 -27.60 -21.73
N TYR A 150 -0.51 -26.58 -20.94
CA TYR A 150 -0.15 -26.79 -19.54
C TYR A 150 -1.39 -27.07 -18.69
N SER A 151 -1.24 -27.87 -17.63
CA SER A 151 -2.31 -28.06 -16.67
C SER A 151 -2.59 -26.77 -15.89
N ILE A 152 -3.79 -26.64 -15.34
CA ILE A 152 -4.15 -25.49 -14.47
C ILE A 152 -3.18 -25.39 -13.29
N VAL A 153 -2.82 -26.51 -12.66
CA VAL A 153 -1.90 -26.56 -11.52
C VAL A 153 -0.53 -26.05 -11.91
N GLN A 154 0.03 -26.53 -13.01
CA GLN A 154 1.32 -26.04 -13.53
C GLN A 154 1.30 -24.53 -13.85
N SER A 155 0.18 -24.06 -14.38
CA SER A 155 0.02 -22.62 -14.69
C SER A 155 0.08 -21.76 -13.42
N PHE A 156 -0.52 -22.20 -12.32
CA PHE A 156 -0.40 -21.52 -11.02
C PHE A 156 0.99 -21.67 -10.41
N GLU A 157 1.69 -22.77 -10.63
CA GLU A 157 3.07 -22.97 -10.20
C GLU A 157 4.01 -21.95 -10.85
N TYR A 158 3.89 -21.69 -12.15
CA TYR A 158 4.67 -20.64 -12.82
C TYR A 158 4.38 -19.25 -12.27
N VAL A 159 3.12 -18.93 -11.97
CA VAL A 159 2.75 -17.67 -11.34
C VAL A 159 3.38 -17.57 -9.94
N LEU A 160 3.37 -18.65 -9.17
CA LEU A 160 4.01 -18.69 -7.86
C LEU A 160 5.51 -18.40 -7.93
N ILE A 161 6.22 -19.01 -8.88
CA ILE A 161 7.65 -18.77 -9.11
C ILE A 161 7.90 -17.30 -9.46
N MET A 162 7.08 -16.70 -10.31
CA MET A 162 7.18 -15.28 -10.65
C MET A 162 7.01 -14.36 -9.44
N ILE A 163 6.04 -14.66 -8.58
CA ILE A 163 5.79 -13.89 -7.35
C ILE A 163 6.97 -14.03 -6.38
N LEU A 164 7.49 -15.24 -6.21
CA LEU A 164 8.67 -15.47 -5.37
C LEU A 164 9.89 -14.70 -5.88
N ALA A 165 10.08 -14.64 -7.19
CA ALA A 165 11.16 -13.85 -7.81
C ALA A 165 10.98 -12.33 -7.62
N GLN A 166 9.75 -11.84 -7.43
CA GLN A 166 9.44 -10.44 -7.18
C GLN A 166 9.84 -9.99 -5.76
N LEU A 167 9.74 -10.86 -4.75
CA LEU A 167 10.00 -10.50 -3.35
C LEU A 167 11.40 -9.91 -3.10
N PRO A 168 12.49 -10.49 -3.63
CA PRO A 168 13.82 -9.88 -3.54
C PRO A 168 13.88 -8.47 -4.13
N GLY A 169 13.09 -8.20 -5.17
CA GLY A 169 13.00 -6.88 -5.81
C GLY A 169 12.56 -5.78 -4.84
N TYR A 170 11.63 -6.05 -3.94
CA TYR A 170 11.21 -5.09 -2.92
C TYR A 170 12.33 -4.75 -1.95
N VAL A 171 13.13 -5.74 -1.53
CA VAL A 171 14.28 -5.54 -0.63
C VAL A 171 15.34 -4.68 -1.31
N VAL A 172 15.66 -5.01 -2.56
CA VAL A 172 16.62 -4.24 -3.37
C VAL A 172 16.12 -2.81 -3.60
N ALA A 173 14.84 -2.63 -3.92
CA ALA A 173 14.24 -1.31 -4.11
C ALA A 173 14.29 -0.47 -2.82
N ALA A 174 13.99 -1.07 -1.66
CA ALA A 174 14.09 -0.39 -0.37
C ALA A 174 15.50 0.11 -0.10
N TRP A 175 16.50 -0.71 -0.37
CA TRP A 175 17.90 -0.37 -0.21
C TRP A 175 18.37 0.71 -1.20
N LEU A 176 17.97 0.61 -2.48
CA LEU A 176 18.33 1.57 -3.51
C LEU A 176 17.71 2.95 -3.26
N VAL A 177 16.47 3.02 -2.81
CA VAL A 177 15.80 4.29 -2.47
C VAL A 177 16.56 5.05 -1.37
N GLU A 178 17.15 4.34 -0.40
CA GLU A 178 17.95 4.96 0.65
C GLU A 178 19.33 5.41 0.15
N LYS A 179 20.01 4.60 -0.67
CA LYS A 179 21.37 4.89 -1.13
C LYS A 179 21.46 5.85 -2.30
N LEU A 180 20.66 5.63 -3.33
CA LEU A 180 20.70 6.39 -4.59
C LEU A 180 19.64 7.50 -4.63
N GLY A 181 18.64 7.42 -3.75
CA GLY A 181 17.51 8.33 -3.75
C GLY A 181 16.37 7.87 -4.67
N ARG A 182 15.24 8.60 -4.61
CA ARG A 182 13.99 8.20 -5.27
C ARG A 182 14.03 8.29 -6.80
N LYS A 183 14.71 9.33 -7.32
CA LYS A 183 14.71 9.63 -8.75
C LYS A 183 15.46 8.61 -9.61
N PRO A 184 16.68 8.15 -9.24
CA PRO A 184 17.40 7.13 -10.00
C PRO A 184 16.88 5.70 -9.76
N THR A 185 16.10 5.48 -8.71
CA THR A 185 15.55 4.15 -8.39
C THR A 185 14.25 3.85 -9.16
N LEU A 186 13.56 4.87 -9.65
CA LEU A 186 12.41 4.77 -10.54
C LEU A 186 12.84 4.43 -11.97
#